data_4e0eb13908587b8d7c22f9eeab86393a
#
_entry.id   4e0eb13908587b8d7c22f9eeab86393a
#
_cell.length_a   1.000
_cell.length_b   1.000
_cell.length_c   1.000
_cell.angle_alpha   90.00
_cell.angle_beta   90.00
_cell.angle_gamma   90.00
#
_symmetry.space_group_name_H-M   'P 1'
#
loop_
_entity.id
_entity.type
_entity.pdbx_description
1 polymer ?
#
loop_
_entity_poly.entity_id
_entity_poly.type
_entity_poly.pdbx_seq_one_letter_code
_entity_poly.pdbx_strand_id
1 'polypeptide(L)'
;MKTKKQFRPGMLAVAIAVLCSISFPVPNSIAAEKASQELGNTALDDYVHAPDTNYSFHLVTRILAKDYTVFILEMTSQAWLTTNEVDRPLWKHWLTILEPKEITASKSLLFIAGGGNGGEPPTSVDANLSRIALATKSVVCELRMIPNQPLVFAGETQGRKEDALIAYTWDKFLRTGDSKWPARLPMTKAAVRAMDTITTFCASDDGGHLKIDGFVVSGGSKRGWTTWTTAAVDKRVVAIVPFVIDVLNVGPSLAHHYGAYGFWAPSIGDYTKFHIMDWAGTPQNDALLKIEDPYSYRSRLTMPKFIVNAGGDQFFVPGSSQFYFNDLPGTKYLRYVPNADHSLRGSDAYKTLQACYSAILNKLHLPEFSWTREGENTLKVTAKDHPSEVKLWQATNPKARDFRLEMLGPAWQSAPLTAKSEGTYLGEVPKPETGWTAFFVELTFPSANQDEFKFTTEVRVVPDVLPHKFVPKGPPK
;
A
#
# COMPACT_ATOMS: atom_id res chain seq x y z
N MET A 1 -3.07 -99.35 -18.81
CA MET A 1 -3.33 -98.52 -20.00
C MET A 1 -3.29 -97.06 -19.59
N LYS A 2 -2.26 -96.36 -20.04
CA LYS A 2 -1.98 -94.96 -19.63
C LYS A 2 -2.31 -94.06 -20.81
N THR A 3 -3.25 -93.13 -20.62
CA THR A 3 -3.57 -92.06 -21.56
C THR A 3 -2.86 -90.77 -21.21
N LYS A 4 -2.03 -90.27 -22.13
CA LYS A 4 -1.32 -88.99 -22.06
C LYS A 4 -2.29 -87.82 -22.33
N LYS A 5 -2.34 -86.85 -21.47
CA LYS A 5 -2.95 -85.54 -21.76
C LYS A 5 -1.86 -84.56 -22.22
N GLN A 6 -2.08 -84.00 -23.42
CA GLN A 6 -1.27 -82.91 -23.98
C GLN A 6 -1.64 -81.56 -23.32
N PHE A 7 -0.60 -80.85 -22.92
CA PHE A 7 -0.71 -79.46 -22.50
C PHE A 7 -0.58 -78.54 -23.73
N ARG A 8 -1.51 -77.63 -23.90
CA ARG A 8 -1.40 -76.45 -24.80
C ARG A 8 -0.94 -75.23 -24.00
N PRO A 9 0.03 -74.37 -24.50
CA PRO A 9 0.43 -73.17 -23.83
C PRO A 9 -0.56 -72.00 -24.12
N GLY A 10 -1.08 -71.39 -23.08
CA GLY A 10 -1.87 -70.18 -23.18
C GLY A 10 -0.97 -68.96 -23.41
N MET A 11 -1.34 -68.16 -24.38
CA MET A 11 -0.72 -66.85 -24.65
C MET A 11 -1.11 -65.87 -23.52
N LEU A 12 -0.08 -65.29 -22.82
CA LEU A 12 -0.21 -64.22 -21.88
C LEU A 12 -0.22 -62.89 -22.67
N ALA A 13 -1.34 -62.23 -22.74
CA ALA A 13 -1.45 -60.87 -23.28
C ALA A 13 -0.95 -59.87 -22.25
N VAL A 14 0.18 -59.22 -22.51
CA VAL A 14 0.69 -58.08 -21.71
C VAL A 14 -0.03 -56.83 -22.18
N ALA A 15 -0.90 -56.28 -21.35
CA ALA A 15 -1.49 -54.96 -21.55
C ALA A 15 -0.47 -53.91 -21.12
N ILE A 16 0.10 -53.18 -22.08
CA ILE A 16 0.92 -51.96 -21.80
C ILE A 16 -0.03 -50.83 -21.58
N ALA A 17 -0.15 -50.38 -20.31
CA ALA A 17 -0.82 -49.14 -19.96
C ALA A 17 0.10 -47.98 -20.30
N VAL A 18 -0.20 -47.21 -21.34
CA VAL A 18 0.44 -45.95 -21.66
C VAL A 18 -0.13 -44.91 -20.72
N LEU A 19 0.64 -44.56 -19.70
CA LEU A 19 0.39 -43.37 -18.85
C LEU A 19 0.73 -42.12 -19.68
N CYS A 20 -0.29 -41.48 -20.25
CA CYS A 20 -0.17 -40.10 -20.76
C CYS A 20 -0.03 -39.17 -19.57
N SER A 21 1.20 -38.75 -19.28
CA SER A 21 1.49 -37.65 -18.39
C SER A 21 1.04 -36.33 -19.06
N ILE A 22 -0.13 -35.83 -18.68
CA ILE A 22 -0.56 -34.51 -19.08
C ILE A 22 0.21 -33.54 -18.19
N SER A 23 1.32 -33.01 -18.71
CA SER A 23 2.01 -31.88 -18.11
C SER A 23 1.19 -30.62 -18.36
N PHE A 24 0.55 -30.10 -17.34
CA PHE A 24 0.01 -28.75 -17.37
C PHE A 24 1.19 -27.77 -17.36
N PRO A 25 1.25 -26.79 -18.28
CA PRO A 25 2.26 -25.76 -18.20
C PRO A 25 1.98 -24.92 -16.94
N VAL A 26 2.98 -24.78 -16.05
CA VAL A 26 3.01 -23.77 -14.99
C VAL A 26 3.40 -22.45 -15.67
N PRO A 27 2.46 -21.54 -15.96
CA PRO A 27 2.83 -20.24 -16.46
C PRO A 27 3.03 -19.33 -15.25
N ASN A 28 4.05 -18.55 -15.22
CA ASN A 28 4.20 -17.26 -14.55
C ASN A 28 5.51 -16.97 -13.83
N SER A 29 6.42 -17.90 -13.56
CA SER A 29 7.72 -17.52 -12.98
C SER A 29 8.65 -16.86 -14.00
N ILE A 30 8.68 -17.37 -15.23
CA ILE A 30 9.58 -16.87 -16.29
C ILE A 30 9.10 -15.51 -16.86
N ALA A 31 7.80 -15.29 -16.94
CA ALA A 31 7.25 -14.00 -17.40
C ALA A 31 7.44 -12.87 -16.36
N ALA A 32 7.31 -13.20 -15.07
CA ALA A 32 7.57 -12.23 -14.00
C ALA A 32 9.07 -11.88 -13.87
N GLU A 33 9.94 -12.87 -14.04
CA GLU A 33 11.39 -12.69 -14.01
C GLU A 33 11.91 -11.91 -15.24
N LYS A 34 11.36 -12.17 -16.44
CA LYS A 34 11.62 -11.37 -17.63
C LYS A 34 11.10 -9.93 -17.50
N ALA A 35 9.92 -9.71 -16.93
CA ALA A 35 9.38 -8.36 -16.71
C ALA A 35 10.20 -7.55 -15.70
N SER A 36 10.84 -8.19 -14.71
CA SER A 36 11.72 -7.50 -13.75
C SER A 36 13.08 -7.12 -14.36
N GLN A 37 13.53 -7.81 -15.40
CA GLN A 37 14.76 -7.49 -16.14
C GLN A 37 14.58 -6.39 -17.18
N GLU A 38 13.34 -6.04 -17.59
CA GLU A 38 13.07 -5.05 -18.63
C GLU A 38 12.86 -3.62 -18.13
N LEU A 39 12.67 -3.38 -16.84
CA LEU A 39 12.67 -2.03 -16.28
C LEU A 39 14.13 -1.61 -16.00
N GLY A 40 14.77 -0.99 -16.98
CA GLY A 40 16.02 -0.26 -16.77
C GLY A 40 15.85 0.83 -15.70
N ASN A 41 16.92 1.56 -15.39
CA ASN A 41 16.84 2.71 -14.49
C ASN A 41 15.75 3.68 -14.92
N THR A 42 14.91 4.06 -13.97
CA THR A 42 13.83 5.03 -14.17
C THR A 42 14.23 6.38 -13.59
N ALA A 43 13.51 7.45 -13.92
CA ALA A 43 13.74 8.76 -13.32
C ALA A 43 13.69 8.73 -11.77
N LEU A 44 12.89 7.84 -11.19
CA LEU A 44 12.85 7.63 -9.75
C LEU A 44 14.15 6.99 -9.23
N ASP A 45 14.66 5.96 -9.90
CA ASP A 45 15.95 5.33 -9.53
C ASP A 45 17.09 6.33 -9.63
N ASP A 46 17.18 7.04 -10.76
CA ASP A 46 18.23 8.02 -11.01
C ASP A 46 18.25 9.11 -9.94
N TYR A 47 17.06 9.63 -9.58
CA TYR A 47 16.94 10.65 -8.55
C TYR A 47 17.32 10.13 -7.15
N VAL A 48 16.79 8.98 -6.75
CA VAL A 48 17.00 8.44 -5.41
C VAL A 48 18.44 8.06 -5.18
N HIS A 49 19.09 7.42 -6.16
CA HIS A 49 20.47 6.96 -6.04
C HIS A 49 21.52 8.03 -6.35
N ALA A 50 21.11 9.19 -6.91
CA ALA A 50 22.04 10.30 -7.14
C ALA A 50 22.69 10.72 -5.81
N PRO A 51 24.03 10.87 -5.80
CA PRO A 51 24.74 11.39 -4.62
C PRO A 51 24.22 12.77 -4.23
N ASP A 52 24.16 13.04 -2.92
CA ASP A 52 23.82 14.36 -2.40
C ASP A 52 24.71 14.68 -1.19
N THR A 53 25.56 15.68 -1.33
CA THR A 53 26.51 16.09 -0.29
C THR A 53 25.85 16.80 0.89
N ASN A 54 24.54 17.14 0.78
CA ASN A 54 23.78 17.73 1.89
C ASN A 54 23.27 16.68 2.87
N TYR A 55 23.31 15.39 2.51
CA TYR A 55 22.85 14.33 3.41
C TYR A 55 23.70 14.30 4.68
N SER A 56 23.03 14.48 5.81
CA SER A 56 23.65 14.46 7.14
C SER A 56 22.60 14.19 8.21
N PHE A 57 23.04 13.75 9.37
CA PHE A 57 22.18 13.62 10.54
C PHE A 57 22.97 13.81 11.83
N HIS A 58 22.29 14.21 12.89
CA HIS A 58 22.85 14.27 14.24
C HIS A 58 21.78 13.98 15.30
N LEU A 59 22.22 13.43 16.42
CA LEU A 59 21.38 13.20 17.58
C LEU A 59 21.09 14.55 18.27
N VAL A 60 19.81 14.88 18.45
CA VAL A 60 19.37 16.10 19.14
C VAL A 60 19.10 15.83 20.60
N THR A 61 18.37 14.77 20.91
CA THR A 61 18.02 14.43 22.29
C THR A 61 17.64 12.96 22.46
N ARG A 62 17.64 12.52 23.71
CA ARG A 62 17.15 11.18 24.12
C ARG A 62 16.02 11.35 25.12
N ILE A 63 14.98 10.54 24.98
CA ILE A 63 13.87 10.43 25.93
C ILE A 63 13.96 9.04 26.56
N LEU A 64 14.23 9.02 27.86
CA LEU A 64 14.30 7.76 28.62
C LEU A 64 12.93 7.47 29.22
N ALA A 65 12.30 6.39 28.78
CA ALA A 65 11.08 5.86 29.37
C ALA A 65 11.37 4.57 30.17
N LYS A 66 10.38 4.10 30.92
CA LYS A 66 10.52 2.90 31.74
C LYS A 66 10.95 1.68 30.91
N ASP A 67 10.37 1.48 29.74
CA ASP A 67 10.49 0.23 28.98
C ASP A 67 11.15 0.41 27.60
N TYR A 68 11.51 1.66 27.22
CA TYR A 68 12.16 1.98 25.96
C TYR A 68 12.97 3.29 26.03
N THR A 69 13.88 3.45 25.10
CA THR A 69 14.59 4.72 24.83
C THR A 69 14.13 5.25 23.47
N VAL A 70 13.98 6.57 23.37
CA VAL A 70 13.72 7.24 22.10
C VAL A 70 14.86 8.17 21.78
N PHE A 71 15.40 8.05 20.58
CA PHE A 71 16.38 8.97 20.04
C PHE A 71 15.70 9.88 19.02
N ILE A 72 15.90 11.17 19.14
CA ILE A 72 15.40 12.17 18.22
C ILE A 72 16.59 12.72 17.42
N LEU A 73 16.58 12.48 16.13
CA LEU A 73 17.61 12.95 15.21
C LEU A 73 17.04 14.02 14.29
N GLU A 74 17.82 15.06 14.01
CA GLU A 74 17.62 15.93 12.85
C GLU A 74 18.37 15.30 11.67
N MET A 75 17.67 15.05 10.58
CA MET A 75 18.21 14.51 9.35
C MET A 75 17.97 15.49 8.20
N THR A 76 19.02 15.90 7.49
CA THR A 76 18.92 16.53 6.18
C THR A 76 19.02 15.44 5.14
N SER A 77 17.96 15.20 4.37
CA SER A 77 17.94 14.08 3.42
C SER A 77 18.60 14.43 2.07
N GLN A 78 18.43 15.69 1.64
CA GLN A 78 18.86 16.14 0.31
C GLN A 78 18.62 17.65 0.12
N ALA A 79 19.14 18.18 -0.99
CA ALA A 79 18.62 19.39 -1.62
C ALA A 79 17.68 19.04 -2.78
N TRP A 80 16.50 19.64 -2.83
CA TRP A 80 15.53 19.50 -3.92
C TRP A 80 15.19 20.83 -4.54
N LEU A 81 15.38 20.96 -5.85
CA LEU A 81 15.32 22.23 -6.59
C LEU A 81 16.44 23.21 -6.16
N THR A 82 16.34 24.44 -6.62
CA THR A 82 17.30 25.50 -6.30
C THR A 82 16.62 26.64 -5.55
N THR A 83 17.41 27.52 -4.93
CA THR A 83 16.91 28.74 -4.26
C THR A 83 16.18 29.71 -5.21
N ASN A 84 16.39 29.57 -6.54
CA ASN A 84 15.65 30.34 -7.54
C ASN A 84 14.25 29.74 -7.83
N GLU A 85 13.98 28.51 -7.38
CA GLU A 85 12.74 27.78 -7.67
C GLU A 85 11.87 27.59 -6.42
N VAL A 86 12.51 27.49 -5.24
CA VAL A 86 11.82 27.24 -3.96
C VAL A 86 12.57 27.92 -2.80
N ASP A 87 11.84 28.37 -1.80
CA ASP A 87 12.40 29.05 -0.63
C ASP A 87 13.27 28.15 0.26
N ARG A 88 12.99 26.84 0.30
CA ARG A 88 13.64 25.85 1.17
C ARG A 88 14.06 24.61 0.40
N PRO A 89 15.17 24.67 -0.35
CA PRO A 89 15.66 23.51 -1.10
C PRO A 89 16.19 22.37 -0.23
N LEU A 90 16.72 22.67 0.98
CA LEU A 90 17.21 21.64 1.91
C LEU A 90 16.03 20.99 2.65
N TRP A 91 15.87 19.68 2.45
CA TRP A 91 14.84 18.92 3.12
C TRP A 91 15.34 18.36 4.45
N LYS A 92 14.79 18.89 5.53
CA LYS A 92 15.09 18.50 6.91
C LYS A 92 13.92 17.73 7.52
N HIS A 93 14.25 16.75 8.35
CA HIS A 93 13.27 15.85 8.95
C HIS A 93 13.61 15.59 10.40
N TRP A 94 12.56 15.39 11.21
CA TRP A 94 12.71 14.69 12.48
C TRP A 94 12.61 13.20 12.23
N LEU A 95 13.65 12.47 12.62
CA LEU A 95 13.67 11.03 12.63
C LEU A 95 13.69 10.55 14.08
N THR A 96 12.62 9.87 14.47
CA THR A 96 12.48 9.28 15.80
C THR A 96 12.83 7.80 15.72
N ILE A 97 13.78 7.32 16.54
CA ILE A 97 14.15 5.91 16.66
C ILE A 97 13.76 5.46 18.06
N LEU A 98 12.83 4.54 18.16
CA LEU A 98 12.36 3.95 19.42
C LEU A 98 12.96 2.56 19.59
N GLU A 99 13.70 2.38 20.67
CA GLU A 99 14.38 1.14 21.04
C GLU A 99 13.80 0.59 22.35
N PRO A 100 13.05 -0.53 22.30
CA PRO A 100 12.68 -1.27 23.50
C PRO A 100 13.91 -1.76 24.26
N LYS A 101 13.78 -1.95 25.59
CA LYS A 101 14.87 -2.53 26.41
C LYS A 101 15.27 -3.94 25.98
N GLU A 102 14.34 -4.68 25.44
CA GLU A 102 14.56 -6.01 24.87
C GLU A 102 14.33 -5.96 23.38
N ILE A 103 15.35 -6.25 22.57
CA ILE A 103 15.31 -6.30 21.10
C ILE A 103 15.68 -7.70 20.66
N THR A 104 14.81 -8.34 19.89
CA THR A 104 15.00 -9.71 19.40
C THR A 104 15.03 -9.79 17.86
N ALA A 105 14.76 -8.67 17.16
CA ALA A 105 14.66 -8.62 15.70
C ALA A 105 15.72 -7.70 15.10
N SER A 106 16.27 -8.09 13.95
CA SER A 106 17.19 -7.26 13.14
C SER A 106 16.46 -6.43 12.07
N LYS A 107 15.14 -6.48 12.00
CA LYS A 107 14.35 -5.65 11.09
C LYS A 107 13.62 -4.57 11.86
N SER A 108 13.48 -3.40 11.23
CA SER A 108 12.81 -2.24 11.81
C SER A 108 11.53 -1.90 11.05
N LEU A 109 10.55 -1.31 11.74
CA LEU A 109 9.44 -0.61 11.12
C LEU A 109 9.85 0.84 10.85
N LEU A 110 9.74 1.29 9.61
CA LEU A 110 9.81 2.71 9.24
C LEU A 110 8.39 3.22 8.95
N PHE A 111 7.85 4.06 9.81
CA PHE A 111 6.59 4.74 9.59
C PHE A 111 6.84 6.14 9.02
N ILE A 112 6.36 6.37 7.79
CA ILE A 112 6.49 7.65 7.10
C ILE A 112 5.31 8.54 7.49
N ALA A 113 5.61 9.69 8.12
CA ALA A 113 4.63 10.60 8.69
C ALA A 113 4.68 11.99 8.05
N GLY A 114 3.60 12.75 8.23
CA GLY A 114 3.51 14.15 7.83
C GLY A 114 4.22 15.09 8.80
N GLY A 115 3.82 16.33 8.76
CA GLY A 115 4.36 17.39 9.58
C GLY A 115 4.74 18.63 8.76
N GLY A 116 5.17 19.68 9.43
CA GLY A 116 5.54 20.96 8.81
C GLY A 116 6.94 21.41 9.19
N ASN A 117 7.57 22.17 8.30
CA ASN A 117 8.87 22.79 8.49
C ASN A 117 8.88 23.77 9.68
N GLY A 118 10.01 23.92 10.35
CA GLY A 118 10.24 24.91 11.39
C GLY A 118 9.62 24.58 12.74
N GLY A 119 9.16 23.33 12.95
CA GLY A 119 8.69 22.86 14.24
C GLY A 119 9.86 22.44 15.15
N GLU A 120 9.61 22.52 16.47
CA GLU A 120 10.55 22.04 17.49
C GLU A 120 10.71 20.50 17.40
N PRO A 121 11.82 19.96 17.95
CA PRO A 121 12.01 18.53 18.06
C PRO A 121 10.82 17.84 18.74
N PRO A 122 10.40 16.64 18.30
CA PRO A 122 9.37 15.89 18.98
C PRO A 122 9.74 15.62 20.45
N THR A 123 8.79 15.81 21.36
CA THR A 123 8.96 15.52 22.80
C THR A 123 8.30 14.20 23.21
N SER A 124 7.62 13.53 22.28
CA SER A 124 6.93 12.26 22.49
C SER A 124 6.87 11.46 21.19
N VAL A 125 6.61 10.18 21.32
CA VAL A 125 6.34 9.26 20.20
C VAL A 125 4.85 8.97 20.08
N ASP A 126 4.42 8.54 18.89
CA ASP A 126 3.05 8.06 18.68
C ASP A 126 2.78 6.82 19.56
N ALA A 127 1.62 6.81 20.22
CA ALA A 127 1.25 5.74 21.15
C ALA A 127 1.08 4.37 20.46
N ASN A 128 0.66 4.34 19.19
CA ASN A 128 0.57 3.08 18.45
C ASN A 128 1.96 2.57 18.10
N LEU A 129 2.89 3.45 17.68
CA LEU A 129 4.25 3.05 17.34
C LEU A 129 5.01 2.55 18.57
N SER A 130 4.86 3.18 19.74
CA SER A 130 5.45 2.69 20.98
C SER A 130 4.87 1.33 21.42
N ARG A 131 3.56 1.15 21.30
CA ARG A 131 2.90 -0.14 21.54
C ARG A 131 3.42 -1.23 20.59
N ILE A 132 3.58 -0.93 19.30
CA ILE A 132 4.11 -1.88 18.31
C ILE A 132 5.54 -2.26 18.66
N ALA A 133 6.42 -1.29 18.98
CA ALA A 133 7.81 -1.57 19.35
C ALA A 133 7.93 -2.50 20.56
N LEU A 134 7.14 -2.24 21.60
CA LEU A 134 7.13 -3.06 22.82
C LEU A 134 6.57 -4.46 22.55
N ALA A 135 5.48 -4.55 21.82
CA ALA A 135 4.85 -5.83 21.48
C ALA A 135 5.72 -6.72 20.59
N THR A 136 6.49 -6.11 19.67
CA THR A 136 7.31 -6.83 18.69
C THR A 136 8.78 -6.96 19.11
N LYS A 137 9.19 -6.31 20.20
CA LYS A 137 10.58 -6.28 20.68
C LYS A 137 11.57 -5.94 19.57
N SER A 138 11.25 -4.88 18.82
CA SER A 138 12.00 -4.43 17.66
C SER A 138 12.13 -2.91 17.61
N VAL A 139 13.13 -2.42 16.91
CA VAL A 139 13.28 -0.98 16.64
C VAL A 139 12.14 -0.50 15.75
N VAL A 140 11.46 0.58 16.16
CA VAL A 140 10.40 1.23 15.40
C VAL A 140 10.74 2.70 15.20
N CYS A 141 10.69 3.16 13.96
CA CYS A 141 11.09 4.50 13.58
C CYS A 141 9.96 5.30 12.95
N GLU A 142 9.93 6.61 13.20
CA GLU A 142 9.01 7.54 12.57
C GLU A 142 9.80 8.63 11.84
N LEU A 143 9.61 8.71 10.52
CA LEU A 143 10.15 9.79 9.70
C LEU A 143 9.08 10.85 9.50
N ARG A 144 9.28 12.03 10.08
CA ARG A 144 8.34 13.16 9.99
C ARG A 144 8.68 14.14 8.88
N MET A 145 7.73 15.02 8.54
CA MET A 145 7.86 16.10 7.56
C MET A 145 8.02 15.58 6.13
N ILE A 146 7.23 14.58 5.76
CA ILE A 146 7.12 14.07 4.40
C ILE A 146 5.73 14.42 3.83
N PRO A 147 5.66 15.27 2.76
CA PRO A 147 6.74 16.07 2.16
C PRO A 147 7.29 17.12 3.12
N ASN A 148 8.47 17.67 2.80
CA ASN A 148 9.04 18.80 3.54
C ASN A 148 8.27 20.07 3.18
N GLN A 149 7.46 20.62 4.08
CA GLN A 149 6.41 21.62 3.80
C GLN A 149 6.18 22.56 4.98
N PRO A 150 5.62 23.80 4.80
CA PRO A 150 5.27 24.42 3.53
C PRO A 150 6.47 24.78 2.67
N LEU A 151 6.28 24.89 1.36
CA LEU A 151 7.25 25.39 0.40
C LEU A 151 6.65 26.53 -0.41
N VAL A 152 7.35 27.65 -0.52
CA VAL A 152 6.99 28.79 -1.36
C VAL A 152 7.78 28.69 -2.66
N PHE A 153 7.09 28.49 -3.79
CA PHE A 153 7.74 28.39 -5.08
C PHE A 153 7.93 29.78 -5.72
N ALA A 154 8.90 29.89 -6.63
CA ALA A 154 9.18 31.13 -7.32
C ALA A 154 7.94 31.72 -7.98
N GLY A 155 7.70 33.01 -7.75
CA GLY A 155 6.52 33.72 -8.21
C GLY A 155 5.27 33.57 -7.34
N GLU A 156 5.35 32.82 -6.24
CA GLU A 156 4.27 32.66 -5.26
C GLU A 156 4.55 33.40 -3.97
N THR A 157 3.49 33.72 -3.23
CA THR A 157 3.58 34.42 -1.92
C THR A 157 3.11 33.53 -0.77
N GLN A 158 2.48 32.40 -1.06
CA GLN A 158 1.94 31.48 -0.07
C GLN A 158 2.60 30.10 -0.19
N GLY A 159 2.89 29.49 0.96
CA GLY A 159 3.47 28.17 1.03
C GLY A 159 2.44 27.08 0.69
N ARG A 160 2.82 26.15 -0.16
CA ARG A 160 2.04 24.97 -0.51
C ARG A 160 2.30 23.83 0.47
N LYS A 161 1.24 23.09 0.77
CA LYS A 161 1.27 21.94 1.66
C LYS A 161 0.46 20.81 1.06
N GLU A 162 0.76 19.60 1.48
CA GLU A 162 -0.04 18.39 1.21
C GLU A 162 -0.38 18.23 -0.30
N ASP A 163 -1.64 18.02 -0.64
CA ASP A 163 -2.07 17.82 -2.03
C ASP A 163 -1.85 19.04 -2.91
N ALA A 164 -1.92 20.24 -2.35
CA ALA A 164 -1.62 21.46 -3.08
C ALA A 164 -0.15 21.55 -3.53
N LEU A 165 0.78 20.97 -2.75
CA LEU A 165 2.19 20.84 -3.16
C LEU A 165 2.35 19.80 -4.25
N ILE A 166 1.76 18.62 -4.09
CA ILE A 166 1.85 17.53 -5.06
C ILE A 166 1.24 17.97 -6.40
N ALA A 167 0.02 18.50 -6.39
CA ALA A 167 -0.68 18.93 -7.59
C ALA A 167 0.08 20.03 -8.36
N TYR A 168 0.69 21.00 -7.64
CA TYR A 168 1.54 22.02 -8.25
C TYR A 168 2.74 21.40 -8.99
N THR A 169 3.41 20.43 -8.35
CA THR A 169 4.60 19.81 -8.94
C THR A 169 4.23 18.92 -10.15
N TRP A 170 3.05 18.32 -10.14
CA TRP A 170 2.51 17.61 -11.29
C TRP A 170 2.20 18.57 -12.46
N ASP A 171 1.56 19.72 -12.18
CA ASP A 171 1.31 20.76 -13.20
C ASP A 171 2.62 21.26 -13.81
N LYS A 172 3.65 21.51 -12.98
CA LYS A 172 4.98 21.90 -13.48
C LYS A 172 5.56 20.85 -14.42
N PHE A 173 5.53 19.57 -14.04
CA PHE A 173 6.01 18.49 -14.89
C PHE A 173 5.19 18.41 -16.20
N LEU A 174 3.87 18.43 -16.11
CA LEU A 174 2.98 18.30 -17.27
C LEU A 174 3.22 19.40 -18.31
N ARG A 175 3.54 20.62 -17.87
CA ARG A 175 3.81 21.76 -18.74
C ARG A 175 5.23 21.81 -19.29
N THR A 176 6.21 21.32 -18.53
CA THR A 176 7.64 21.49 -18.87
C THR A 176 8.31 20.20 -19.34
N GLY A 177 7.80 19.03 -18.95
CA GLY A 177 8.46 17.75 -19.13
C GLY A 177 9.69 17.54 -18.24
N ASP A 178 10.00 18.48 -17.33
CA ASP A 178 11.20 18.42 -16.50
C ASP A 178 11.00 17.46 -15.31
N SER A 179 11.69 16.33 -15.37
CA SER A 179 11.56 15.23 -14.40
C SER A 179 12.00 15.55 -12.98
N LYS A 180 12.62 16.69 -12.72
CA LYS A 180 12.99 17.10 -11.34
C LYS A 180 11.79 17.52 -10.48
N TRP A 181 10.64 17.91 -11.11
CA TRP A 181 9.51 18.53 -10.43
C TRP A 181 8.70 17.56 -9.54
N PRO A 182 8.39 16.31 -9.96
CA PRO A 182 7.53 15.45 -9.16
C PRO A 182 8.02 15.30 -7.71
N ALA A 183 7.24 15.80 -6.75
CA ALA A 183 7.62 15.81 -5.34
C ALA A 183 7.76 14.40 -4.73
N ARG A 184 7.24 13.38 -5.41
CA ARG A 184 7.44 11.98 -5.03
C ARG A 184 8.90 11.57 -5.04
N LEU A 185 9.71 12.15 -5.92
CA LEU A 185 11.14 11.89 -6.00
C LEU A 185 11.86 12.21 -4.67
N PRO A 186 11.81 13.48 -4.16
CA PRO A 186 12.44 13.81 -2.89
C PRO A 186 11.75 13.14 -1.69
N MET A 187 10.46 12.87 -1.72
CA MET A 187 9.77 12.12 -0.67
C MET A 187 10.32 10.69 -0.55
N THR A 188 10.52 10.00 -1.68
CA THR A 188 11.08 8.65 -1.71
C THR A 188 12.55 8.64 -1.27
N LYS A 189 13.35 9.58 -1.78
CA LYS A 189 14.77 9.71 -1.38
C LYS A 189 14.90 9.97 0.12
N ALA A 190 14.02 10.79 0.71
CA ALA A 190 14.02 11.03 2.16
C ALA A 190 13.76 9.74 2.96
N ALA A 191 12.86 8.87 2.50
CA ALA A 191 12.60 7.59 3.15
C ALA A 191 13.81 6.63 3.03
N VAL A 192 14.49 6.59 1.87
CA VAL A 192 15.71 5.81 1.69
C VAL A 192 16.83 6.34 2.59
N ARG A 193 17.03 7.67 2.68
CA ARG A 193 18.01 8.28 3.60
C ARG A 193 17.69 8.04 5.07
N ALA A 194 16.39 7.96 5.43
CA ALA A 194 16.02 7.55 6.78
C ALA A 194 16.46 6.11 7.09
N MET A 195 16.32 5.17 6.15
CA MET A 195 16.81 3.81 6.32
C MET A 195 18.34 3.78 6.45
N ASP A 196 19.09 4.61 5.68
CA ASP A 196 20.54 4.77 5.81
C ASP A 196 20.91 5.27 7.21
N THR A 197 20.21 6.33 7.67
CA THR A 197 20.41 6.93 8.99
C THR A 197 20.13 5.94 10.12
N ILE A 198 19.02 5.22 10.07
CA ILE A 198 18.65 4.21 11.08
C ILE A 198 19.72 3.12 11.15
N THR A 199 20.13 2.58 10.00
CA THR A 199 21.14 1.53 9.95
C THR A 199 22.47 2.00 10.55
N THR A 200 22.93 3.20 10.19
CA THR A 200 24.18 3.78 10.67
C THR A 200 24.12 4.13 12.15
N PHE A 201 23.03 4.81 12.57
CA PHE A 201 22.87 5.22 13.97
C PHE A 201 22.76 4.02 14.91
N CYS A 202 21.91 3.06 14.61
CA CYS A 202 21.74 1.87 15.45
C CYS A 202 23.03 1.06 15.59
N ALA A 203 23.89 1.06 14.58
CA ALA A 203 25.20 0.38 14.63
C ALA A 203 26.28 1.16 15.42
N SER A 204 26.06 2.43 15.77
CA SER A 204 27.00 3.26 16.52
C SER A 204 26.94 2.99 18.04
N ASP A 205 27.90 3.58 18.77
CA ASP A 205 27.93 3.54 20.25
C ASP A 205 26.65 4.15 20.84
N ASP A 206 26.16 5.24 20.28
CA ASP A 206 24.93 5.90 20.70
C ASP A 206 23.67 5.05 20.48
N GLY A 207 23.63 4.27 19.40
CA GLY A 207 22.55 3.37 19.04
C GLY A 207 22.74 1.92 19.51
N GLY A 208 23.67 1.67 20.43
CA GLY A 208 23.80 0.38 21.13
C GLY A 208 24.32 -0.78 20.29
N HIS A 209 24.99 -0.53 19.18
CA HIS A 209 25.57 -1.55 18.26
C HIS A 209 24.54 -2.53 17.69
N LEU A 210 23.31 -2.06 17.45
CA LEU A 210 22.23 -2.87 16.91
C LEU A 210 22.38 -3.04 15.40
N LYS A 211 22.21 -4.26 14.91
CA LYS A 211 22.15 -4.56 13.49
C LYS A 211 20.74 -4.43 12.97
N ILE A 212 20.52 -3.50 12.03
CA ILE A 212 19.26 -3.38 11.28
C ILE A 212 19.56 -3.75 9.82
N ASP A 213 19.00 -4.86 9.33
CA ASP A 213 19.27 -5.44 8.01
C ASP A 213 18.06 -5.48 7.07
N GLY A 214 16.95 -4.88 7.48
CA GLY A 214 15.75 -4.78 6.65
C GLY A 214 14.66 -3.94 7.29
N PHE A 215 13.71 -3.52 6.46
CA PHE A 215 12.65 -2.61 6.88
C PHE A 215 11.27 -3.10 6.43
N VAL A 216 10.30 -3.02 7.33
CA VAL A 216 8.90 -2.95 6.95
C VAL A 216 8.56 -1.46 6.86
N VAL A 217 8.06 -1.01 5.71
CA VAL A 217 7.75 0.40 5.50
C VAL A 217 6.24 0.61 5.49
N SER A 218 5.79 1.68 6.16
CA SER A 218 4.38 2.02 6.28
C SER A 218 4.19 3.54 6.25
N GLY A 219 2.99 3.97 5.93
CA GLY A 219 2.59 5.37 5.90
C GLY A 219 1.20 5.53 5.31
N GLY A 220 0.56 6.68 5.57
CA GLY A 220 -0.81 6.93 5.12
C GLY A 220 -0.90 7.95 3.98
N SER A 221 -1.87 7.77 3.06
CA SER A 221 -2.15 8.71 1.98
C SER A 221 -0.91 8.96 1.11
N LYS A 222 -0.46 10.20 0.93
CA LYS A 222 0.79 10.55 0.23
C LYS A 222 2.02 9.78 0.76
N ARG A 223 2.03 9.47 2.04
CA ARG A 223 3.13 8.70 2.69
C ARG A 223 2.95 7.20 2.43
N GLY A 224 1.71 6.72 2.29
CA GLY A 224 1.41 5.39 1.75
C GLY A 224 1.86 5.25 0.30
N TRP A 225 1.70 6.29 -0.51
CA TRP A 225 2.25 6.34 -1.86
C TRP A 225 3.79 6.28 -1.84
N THR A 226 4.42 7.06 -0.95
CA THR A 226 5.88 7.00 -0.74
C THR A 226 6.34 5.63 -0.24
N THR A 227 5.53 4.93 0.57
CA THR A 227 5.78 3.54 0.99
C THR A 227 5.95 2.61 -0.22
N TRP A 228 5.05 2.70 -1.21
CA TRP A 228 5.13 1.93 -2.45
C TRP A 228 6.38 2.25 -3.27
N THR A 229 6.68 3.54 -3.48
CA THR A 229 7.83 3.96 -4.29
C THR A 229 9.16 3.65 -3.61
N THR A 230 9.23 3.72 -2.27
CA THR A 230 10.41 3.28 -1.50
C THR A 230 10.68 1.79 -1.70
N ALA A 231 9.64 0.95 -1.64
CA ALA A 231 9.77 -0.48 -1.88
C ALA A 231 10.17 -0.82 -3.33
N ALA A 232 9.82 0.04 -4.29
CA ALA A 232 10.18 -0.15 -5.69
C ALA A 232 11.67 0.11 -5.98
N VAL A 233 12.36 0.92 -5.15
CA VAL A 233 13.75 1.34 -5.40
C VAL A 233 14.77 0.82 -4.38
N ASP A 234 14.34 0.33 -3.22
CA ASP A 234 15.26 -0.13 -2.16
C ASP A 234 14.96 -1.56 -1.73
N LYS A 235 15.91 -2.45 -1.99
CA LYS A 235 15.79 -3.89 -1.69
C LYS A 235 15.83 -4.23 -0.20
N ARG A 236 16.18 -3.28 0.68
CA ARG A 236 16.10 -3.46 2.14
C ARG A 236 14.65 -3.48 2.63
N VAL A 237 13.68 -3.04 1.81
CA VAL A 237 12.26 -3.14 2.14
C VAL A 237 11.80 -4.59 1.97
N VAL A 238 11.52 -5.25 3.09
CA VAL A 238 11.13 -6.67 3.14
C VAL A 238 9.62 -6.89 3.16
N ALA A 239 8.83 -5.88 3.48
CA ALA A 239 7.37 -5.85 3.39
C ALA A 239 6.86 -4.40 3.44
N ILE A 240 5.63 -4.18 3.00
CA ILE A 240 4.98 -2.86 3.09
C ILE A 240 3.56 -2.96 3.66
N VAL A 241 3.18 -1.89 4.39
CA VAL A 241 1.81 -1.71 4.90
C VAL A 241 1.34 -0.30 4.53
N PRO A 242 0.97 -0.04 3.27
CA PRO A 242 0.45 1.25 2.85
C PRO A 242 -0.99 1.43 3.35
N PHE A 243 -1.27 2.61 3.92
CA PHE A 243 -2.60 2.98 4.39
C PHE A 243 -3.25 3.99 3.44
N VAL A 244 -4.54 3.80 3.17
CA VAL A 244 -5.43 4.73 2.46
C VAL A 244 -4.81 5.36 1.21
N ILE A 245 -4.37 4.48 0.31
CA ILE A 245 -3.85 4.85 -1.02
C ILE A 245 -4.37 3.89 -2.09
N ASP A 246 -5.68 3.86 -2.22
CA ASP A 246 -6.43 2.97 -3.11
C ASP A 246 -6.55 3.56 -4.52
N VAL A 247 -5.42 3.93 -5.13
CA VAL A 247 -5.38 4.68 -6.40
C VAL A 247 -4.33 4.21 -7.40
N LEU A 248 -3.63 3.13 -7.12
CA LEU A 248 -2.66 2.57 -8.08
C LEU A 248 -3.37 2.28 -9.42
N ASN A 249 -2.60 2.41 -10.52
CA ASN A 249 -3.18 2.49 -11.86
C ASN A 249 -4.10 3.71 -11.98
N VAL A 250 -3.50 4.87 -11.78
CA VAL A 250 -4.16 6.16 -11.54
C VAL A 250 -5.18 6.51 -12.63
N GLY A 251 -4.87 6.25 -13.90
CA GLY A 251 -5.78 6.59 -15.02
C GLY A 251 -7.16 5.95 -14.89
N PRO A 252 -7.28 4.60 -14.87
CA PRO A 252 -8.55 3.90 -14.64
C PRO A 252 -9.21 4.25 -13.29
N SER A 253 -8.42 4.43 -12.23
CA SER A 253 -8.94 4.79 -10.90
C SER A 253 -9.63 6.16 -10.90
N LEU A 254 -9.05 7.16 -11.56
CA LEU A 254 -9.66 8.49 -11.71
C LEU A 254 -10.90 8.45 -12.63
N ALA A 255 -10.85 7.70 -13.74
CA ALA A 255 -12.02 7.52 -14.58
C ALA A 255 -13.19 6.88 -13.81
N HIS A 256 -12.89 5.90 -12.95
CA HIS A 256 -13.87 5.26 -12.05
C HIS A 256 -14.41 6.25 -11.02
N HIS A 257 -13.55 7.08 -10.42
CA HIS A 257 -13.97 8.12 -9.47
C HIS A 257 -15.03 9.04 -10.08
N TYR A 258 -14.75 9.62 -11.25
CA TYR A 258 -15.71 10.47 -11.94
C TYR A 258 -16.95 9.67 -12.39
N GLY A 259 -16.73 8.47 -12.87
CA GLY A 259 -17.82 7.56 -13.28
C GLY A 259 -18.81 7.24 -12.17
N ALA A 260 -18.30 7.10 -10.93
CA ALA A 260 -19.14 6.87 -9.75
C ALA A 260 -19.90 8.11 -9.30
N TYR A 261 -19.24 9.26 -9.25
CA TYR A 261 -19.78 10.47 -8.62
C TYR A 261 -20.40 11.48 -9.61
N GLY A 262 -19.91 11.55 -10.85
CA GLY A 262 -20.25 12.60 -11.82
C GLY A 262 -19.54 13.94 -11.57
N PHE A 263 -18.69 13.99 -10.56
CA PHE A 263 -17.87 15.13 -10.19
C PHE A 263 -16.58 14.66 -9.52
N TRP A 264 -15.64 15.56 -9.33
CA TRP A 264 -14.44 15.31 -8.55
C TRP A 264 -14.69 15.60 -7.09
N ALA A 265 -14.48 14.63 -6.21
CA ALA A 265 -14.70 14.81 -4.77
C ALA A 265 -13.90 16.04 -4.24
N PRO A 266 -14.46 16.82 -3.32
CA PRO A 266 -13.77 18.00 -2.76
C PRO A 266 -12.37 17.72 -2.25
N SER A 267 -12.11 16.52 -1.73
CA SER A 267 -10.81 16.09 -1.21
C SER A 267 -9.69 16.10 -2.26
N ILE A 268 -10.01 15.93 -3.55
CA ILE A 268 -9.03 16.04 -4.65
C ILE A 268 -9.08 17.40 -5.35
N GLY A 269 -9.67 18.40 -4.69
CA GLY A 269 -9.85 19.76 -5.22
C GLY A 269 -8.56 20.45 -5.62
N ASP A 270 -7.44 20.15 -4.96
CA ASP A 270 -6.14 20.72 -5.32
C ASP A 270 -5.68 20.27 -6.71
N TYR A 271 -5.94 19.02 -7.10
CA TYR A 271 -5.65 18.52 -8.45
C TYR A 271 -6.59 19.12 -9.50
N THR A 272 -7.86 19.34 -9.13
CA THR A 272 -8.83 19.97 -10.07
C THR A 272 -8.50 21.42 -10.36
N LYS A 273 -7.95 22.18 -9.39
CA LYS A 273 -7.50 23.56 -9.58
C LYS A 273 -6.42 23.68 -10.66
N PHE A 274 -5.58 22.68 -10.79
CA PHE A 274 -4.53 22.62 -11.82
C PHE A 274 -4.97 21.87 -13.08
N HIS A 275 -6.24 21.47 -13.18
CA HIS A 275 -6.76 20.72 -14.32
C HIS A 275 -5.98 19.42 -14.61
N ILE A 276 -5.42 18.79 -13.59
CA ILE A 276 -4.55 17.59 -13.74
C ILE A 276 -5.27 16.49 -14.51
N MET A 277 -6.56 16.25 -14.21
CA MET A 277 -7.34 15.20 -14.85
C MET A 277 -7.62 15.46 -16.33
N ASP A 278 -7.59 16.72 -16.75
CA ASP A 278 -7.82 17.08 -18.17
C ASP A 278 -6.64 16.65 -19.08
N TRP A 279 -5.47 16.34 -18.52
CA TRP A 279 -4.34 15.77 -19.23
C TRP A 279 -4.46 14.25 -19.51
N ALA A 280 -5.48 13.58 -18.98
CA ALA A 280 -5.64 12.14 -19.16
C ALA A 280 -5.60 11.73 -20.64
N GLY A 281 -4.84 10.69 -20.95
CA GLY A 281 -4.63 10.19 -22.31
C GLY A 281 -3.61 10.97 -23.15
N THR A 282 -2.89 11.92 -22.56
CA THR A 282 -1.79 12.63 -23.25
C THR A 282 -0.44 11.96 -22.95
N PRO A 283 0.55 12.07 -23.88
CA PRO A 283 1.90 11.57 -23.64
C PRO A 283 2.57 12.17 -22.40
N GLN A 284 2.27 13.42 -22.05
CA GLN A 284 2.78 14.09 -20.86
C GLN A 284 2.25 13.45 -19.57
N ASN A 285 0.95 13.13 -19.54
CA ASN A 285 0.36 12.43 -18.42
C ASN A 285 0.93 11.01 -18.28
N ASP A 286 1.11 10.30 -19.38
CA ASP A 286 1.73 8.97 -19.37
C ASP A 286 3.18 9.03 -18.85
N ALA A 287 3.94 10.07 -19.21
CA ALA A 287 5.28 10.31 -18.71
C ALA A 287 5.29 10.62 -17.20
N LEU A 288 4.34 11.44 -16.71
CA LEU A 288 4.17 11.71 -15.27
C LEU A 288 3.88 10.41 -14.50
N LEU A 289 2.93 9.60 -14.96
CA LEU A 289 2.52 8.37 -14.30
C LEU A 289 3.61 7.30 -14.32
N LYS A 290 4.55 7.32 -15.25
CA LYS A 290 5.75 6.47 -15.21
C LYS A 290 6.67 6.81 -14.03
N ILE A 291 6.62 8.04 -13.52
CA ILE A 291 7.41 8.49 -12.34
C ILE A 291 6.60 8.32 -11.07
N GLU A 292 5.36 8.79 -11.08
CA GLU A 292 4.52 8.94 -9.88
C GLU A 292 3.77 7.67 -9.51
N ASP A 293 3.21 6.94 -10.48
CA ASP A 293 2.31 5.82 -10.18
C ASP A 293 3.08 4.56 -9.78
N PRO A 294 2.93 4.04 -8.55
CA PRO A 294 3.56 2.79 -8.13
C PRO A 294 3.20 1.59 -9.01
N TYR A 295 2.07 1.64 -9.71
CA TYR A 295 1.68 0.62 -10.67
C TYR A 295 2.69 0.45 -11.82
N SER A 296 3.39 1.52 -12.19
CA SER A 296 4.48 1.48 -13.18
C SER A 296 5.66 0.62 -12.72
N TYR A 297 5.83 0.46 -11.43
CA TYR A 297 6.91 -0.33 -10.80
C TYR A 297 6.44 -1.70 -10.27
N ARG A 298 5.21 -2.13 -10.56
CA ARG A 298 4.56 -3.29 -9.94
C ARG A 298 5.37 -4.58 -10.05
N SER A 299 6.12 -4.79 -11.13
CA SER A 299 6.98 -5.97 -11.30
C SER A 299 8.11 -6.07 -10.25
N ARG A 300 8.52 -4.96 -9.65
CA ARG A 300 9.53 -4.90 -8.60
C ARG A 300 8.95 -5.14 -7.20
N LEU A 301 7.63 -5.02 -7.05
CA LEU A 301 6.92 -5.10 -5.76
C LEU A 301 6.63 -6.56 -5.39
N THR A 302 7.67 -7.37 -5.24
CA THR A 302 7.54 -8.82 -4.99
C THR A 302 7.41 -9.17 -3.51
N MET A 303 7.79 -8.25 -2.59
CA MET A 303 7.69 -8.44 -1.15
C MET A 303 6.24 -8.55 -0.68
N PRO A 304 5.95 -9.11 0.51
CA PRO A 304 4.62 -9.09 1.12
C PRO A 304 4.04 -7.67 1.24
N LYS A 305 2.76 -7.53 0.88
CA LYS A 305 2.01 -6.26 0.88
C LYS A 305 0.70 -6.41 1.62
N PHE A 306 0.47 -5.54 2.62
CA PHE A 306 -0.75 -5.52 3.42
C PHE A 306 -1.42 -4.15 3.22
N ILE A 307 -2.36 -4.10 2.30
CA ILE A 307 -2.98 -2.86 1.81
C ILE A 307 -4.20 -2.56 2.66
N VAL A 308 -4.16 -1.45 3.41
CA VAL A 308 -5.24 -1.06 4.34
C VAL A 308 -5.94 0.19 3.82
N ASN A 309 -7.22 0.06 3.48
CA ASN A 309 -8.05 1.11 2.93
C ASN A 309 -9.28 1.38 3.82
N ALA A 310 -9.92 2.52 3.63
CA ALA A 310 -11.14 2.89 4.33
C ALA A 310 -12.39 2.62 3.46
N GLY A 311 -13.42 2.04 4.04
CA GLY A 311 -14.67 1.77 3.34
C GLY A 311 -15.51 3.02 3.03
N GLY A 312 -15.23 4.15 3.71
CA GLY A 312 -15.89 5.44 3.52
C GLY A 312 -14.93 6.57 3.15
N ASP A 313 -13.82 6.23 2.44
CA ASP A 313 -12.78 7.17 2.03
C ASP A 313 -13.33 8.28 1.13
N GLN A 314 -12.96 9.53 1.42
CA GLN A 314 -13.38 10.68 0.63
C GLN A 314 -12.47 10.99 -0.56
N PHE A 315 -11.29 10.37 -0.64
CA PHE A 315 -10.37 10.48 -1.77
C PHE A 315 -10.56 9.36 -2.78
N PHE A 316 -10.77 8.12 -2.31
CA PHE A 316 -10.75 6.91 -3.12
C PHE A 316 -12.08 6.17 -3.08
N VAL A 317 -12.63 5.92 -4.27
CA VAL A 317 -13.90 5.20 -4.40
C VAL A 317 -13.74 3.75 -3.95
N PRO A 318 -14.65 3.20 -3.14
CA PRO A 318 -14.64 1.78 -2.82
C PRO A 318 -14.62 0.91 -4.08
N GLY A 319 -13.79 -0.13 -4.07
CA GLY A 319 -13.59 -1.00 -5.22
C GLY A 319 -12.47 -0.56 -6.18
N SER A 320 -11.71 0.48 -5.87
CA SER A 320 -10.56 0.92 -6.69
C SER A 320 -9.46 -0.15 -6.76
N SER A 321 -9.33 -1.02 -5.77
CA SER A 321 -8.40 -2.15 -5.80
C SER A 321 -8.55 -3.07 -7.02
N GLN A 322 -9.71 -3.10 -7.68
CA GLN A 322 -9.92 -3.86 -8.90
C GLN A 322 -8.98 -3.49 -10.04
N PHE A 323 -8.42 -2.28 -10.04
CA PHE A 323 -7.55 -1.78 -11.11
C PHE A 323 -6.08 -2.15 -10.95
N TYR A 324 -5.69 -2.71 -9.79
CA TYR A 324 -4.29 -2.98 -9.53
C TYR A 324 -4.01 -4.26 -8.72
N PHE A 325 -4.92 -4.69 -7.85
CA PHE A 325 -4.62 -5.73 -6.87
C PHE A 325 -4.20 -7.05 -7.52
N ASN A 326 -4.91 -7.48 -8.55
CA ASN A 326 -4.60 -8.76 -9.22
C ASN A 326 -3.26 -8.74 -9.95
N ASP A 327 -2.80 -7.57 -10.42
CA ASP A 327 -1.56 -7.41 -11.18
C ASP A 327 -0.32 -7.30 -10.29
N LEU A 328 -0.49 -7.14 -8.97
CA LEU A 328 0.62 -7.11 -8.03
C LEU A 328 1.18 -8.53 -7.83
N PRO A 329 2.50 -8.73 -7.97
CA PRO A 329 3.13 -10.03 -7.76
C PRO A 329 3.28 -10.38 -6.27
N GLY A 330 3.49 -11.66 -5.97
CA GLY A 330 3.80 -12.15 -4.63
C GLY A 330 2.65 -12.05 -3.63
N THR A 331 2.97 -12.24 -2.36
CA THR A 331 2.00 -12.23 -1.26
C THR A 331 1.37 -10.84 -1.08
N LYS A 332 0.05 -10.80 -1.07
CA LYS A 332 -0.71 -9.55 -0.99
C LYS A 332 -2.04 -9.76 -0.28
N TYR A 333 -2.40 -8.79 0.56
CA TYR A 333 -3.65 -8.79 1.32
C TYR A 333 -4.32 -7.43 1.21
N LEU A 334 -5.65 -7.45 1.15
CA LEU A 334 -6.50 -6.27 1.26
C LEU A 334 -7.15 -6.24 2.64
N ARG A 335 -7.34 -5.03 3.15
CA ARG A 335 -8.22 -4.75 4.26
C ARG A 335 -8.96 -3.44 3.99
N TYR A 336 -10.26 -3.52 3.83
CA TYR A 336 -11.15 -2.36 3.89
C TYR A 336 -11.72 -2.23 5.30
N VAL A 337 -11.48 -1.08 5.95
CA VAL A 337 -12.00 -0.77 7.28
C VAL A 337 -13.39 -0.16 7.13
N PRO A 338 -14.46 -0.84 7.56
CA PRO A 338 -15.81 -0.32 7.43
C PRO A 338 -16.02 0.90 8.34
N ASN A 339 -16.94 1.78 7.97
CA ASN A 339 -17.31 2.96 8.74
C ASN A 339 -16.12 3.87 9.14
N ALA A 340 -15.05 3.84 8.35
CA ALA A 340 -13.89 4.70 8.50
C ALA A 340 -13.74 5.62 7.30
N ASP A 341 -13.28 6.84 7.54
CA ASP A 341 -12.87 7.79 6.51
C ASP A 341 -11.37 7.66 6.21
N HIS A 342 -10.85 8.53 5.35
CA HIS A 342 -9.44 8.56 4.96
C HIS A 342 -8.45 8.64 6.14
N SER A 343 -8.85 9.19 7.27
CA SER A 343 -7.98 9.30 8.44
C SER A 343 -7.81 7.98 9.20
N LEU A 344 -8.68 7.00 9.00
CA LEU A 344 -8.78 5.76 9.79
C LEU A 344 -8.86 6.00 11.30
N ARG A 345 -9.21 7.22 11.73
CA ARG A 345 -9.22 7.60 13.15
C ARG A 345 -10.25 6.78 13.92
N GLY A 346 -9.84 6.32 15.09
CA GLY A 346 -10.72 5.51 15.96
C GLY A 346 -10.92 4.06 15.49
N SER A 347 -10.26 3.63 14.40
CA SER A 347 -10.32 2.26 13.90
C SER A 347 -9.22 1.37 14.50
N ASP A 348 -9.29 0.08 14.17
CA ASP A 348 -8.27 -0.91 14.55
C ASP A 348 -7.17 -1.13 13.48
N ALA A 349 -7.01 -0.19 12.54
CA ALA A 349 -6.05 -0.29 11.44
C ALA A 349 -4.59 -0.51 11.92
N TYR A 350 -4.19 0.15 13.02
CA TYR A 350 -2.86 -0.05 13.61
C TYR A 350 -2.68 -1.44 14.26
N LYS A 351 -3.75 -2.14 14.62
CA LYS A 351 -3.65 -3.54 15.04
C LYS A 351 -3.28 -4.44 13.86
N THR A 352 -3.81 -4.14 12.66
CA THR A 352 -3.38 -4.83 11.43
C THR A 352 -1.89 -4.59 11.15
N LEU A 353 -1.40 -3.35 11.27
CA LEU A 353 0.02 -3.07 11.13
C LEU A 353 0.85 -3.90 12.11
N GLN A 354 0.44 -3.94 13.39
CA GLN A 354 1.14 -4.73 14.41
C GLN A 354 1.16 -6.22 14.08
N ALA A 355 0.01 -6.81 13.73
CA ALA A 355 -0.10 -8.23 13.39
C ALA A 355 0.76 -8.59 12.17
N CYS A 356 0.67 -7.81 11.10
CA CYS A 356 1.44 -8.03 9.88
C CYS A 356 2.94 -7.84 10.11
N TYR A 357 3.34 -6.78 10.82
CA TYR A 357 4.74 -6.54 11.16
C TYR A 357 5.31 -7.66 12.02
N SER A 358 4.60 -8.07 13.07
CA SER A 358 4.97 -9.19 13.92
C SER A 358 5.14 -10.49 13.12
N ALA A 359 4.25 -10.75 12.17
CA ALA A 359 4.34 -11.92 11.30
C ALA A 359 5.60 -11.92 10.43
N ILE A 360 5.98 -10.76 9.88
CA ILE A 360 7.20 -10.62 9.08
C ILE A 360 8.45 -10.85 9.94
N LEU A 361 8.50 -10.26 11.16
CA LEU A 361 9.63 -10.42 12.07
C LEU A 361 9.85 -11.86 12.47
N ASN A 362 8.78 -12.57 12.82
CA ASN A 362 8.80 -13.92 13.36
C ASN A 362 8.62 -15.00 12.28
N LYS A 363 8.55 -14.62 11.00
CA LYS A 363 8.31 -15.54 9.87
C LYS A 363 7.10 -16.45 10.10
N LEU A 364 6.03 -15.86 10.65
CA LEU A 364 4.81 -16.60 10.91
C LEU A 364 4.12 -16.98 9.61
N HIS A 365 3.38 -18.06 9.65
CA HIS A 365 2.47 -18.42 8.56
C HIS A 365 1.43 -17.31 8.35
N LEU A 366 1.27 -16.88 7.12
CA LEU A 366 0.25 -15.91 6.72
C LEU A 366 -0.95 -16.65 6.15
N PRO A 367 -2.18 -16.28 6.51
CA PRO A 367 -3.38 -17.02 6.10
C PRO A 367 -3.52 -17.10 4.58
N GLU A 368 -3.82 -18.28 4.06
CA GLU A 368 -4.08 -18.51 2.64
C GLU A 368 -5.58 -18.51 2.36
N PHE A 369 -6.03 -17.52 1.60
CA PHE A 369 -7.38 -17.45 1.07
C PHE A 369 -7.40 -16.73 -0.28
N SER A 370 -8.46 -16.92 -1.03
CA SER A 370 -8.71 -16.27 -2.31
C SER A 370 -10.20 -15.99 -2.48
N TRP A 371 -10.53 -15.19 -3.48
CA TRP A 371 -11.93 -14.96 -3.84
C TRP A 371 -12.11 -14.86 -5.34
N THR A 372 -13.32 -15.15 -5.78
CA THR A 372 -13.77 -14.97 -7.15
C THR A 372 -15.11 -14.25 -7.15
N ARG A 373 -15.41 -13.59 -8.27
CA ARG A 373 -16.70 -12.95 -8.52
C ARG A 373 -17.63 -13.98 -9.17
N GLU A 374 -18.80 -14.22 -8.59
CA GLU A 374 -19.86 -15.04 -9.19
C GLU A 374 -21.06 -14.13 -9.52
N GLY A 375 -21.15 -13.70 -10.79
CA GLY A 375 -22.12 -12.70 -11.22
C GLY A 375 -21.81 -11.28 -10.68
N GLU A 376 -22.83 -10.44 -10.58
CA GLU A 376 -22.68 -9.05 -10.13
C GLU A 376 -22.67 -8.92 -8.60
N ASN A 377 -23.37 -9.79 -7.90
CA ASN A 377 -23.78 -9.63 -6.51
C ASN A 377 -23.19 -10.66 -5.54
N THR A 378 -22.27 -11.52 -6.00
CA THR A 378 -21.73 -12.59 -5.18
C THR A 378 -20.20 -12.60 -5.20
N LEU A 379 -19.60 -12.69 -4.03
CA LEU A 379 -18.19 -12.98 -3.80
C LEU A 379 -18.08 -14.37 -3.18
N LYS A 380 -17.44 -15.30 -3.91
CA LYS A 380 -17.08 -16.61 -3.38
C LYS A 380 -15.68 -16.55 -2.81
N VAL A 381 -15.57 -16.82 -1.53
CA VAL A 381 -14.29 -16.90 -0.81
C VAL A 381 -13.94 -18.34 -0.58
N THR A 382 -12.68 -18.69 -0.85
CA THR A 382 -12.09 -19.98 -0.52
C THR A 382 -10.91 -19.76 0.41
N ALA A 383 -11.03 -20.22 1.65
CA ALA A 383 -9.99 -20.17 2.67
C ALA A 383 -9.39 -21.56 2.89
N LYS A 384 -8.06 -21.68 2.74
CA LYS A 384 -7.33 -22.90 3.09
C LYS A 384 -7.08 -22.98 4.58
N ASP A 385 -6.76 -21.84 5.20
CA ASP A 385 -6.67 -21.72 6.64
C ASP A 385 -8.06 -21.43 7.24
N HIS A 386 -8.28 -21.86 8.48
CA HIS A 386 -9.57 -21.70 9.15
C HIS A 386 -9.69 -20.31 9.78
N PRO A 387 -10.54 -19.40 9.27
CA PRO A 387 -10.83 -18.14 9.92
C PRO A 387 -11.62 -18.39 11.22
N SER A 388 -11.33 -17.61 12.26
CA SER A 388 -12.13 -17.62 13.50
C SER A 388 -13.48 -16.93 13.31
N GLU A 389 -13.57 -16.00 12.37
CA GLU A 389 -14.78 -15.27 12.03
C GLU A 389 -14.79 -14.88 10.56
N VAL A 390 -15.96 -14.99 9.92
CA VAL A 390 -16.18 -14.47 8.55
C VAL A 390 -17.46 -13.63 8.56
N LYS A 391 -17.37 -12.41 8.02
CA LYS A 391 -18.47 -11.45 7.96
C LYS A 391 -18.68 -10.95 6.54
N LEU A 392 -19.93 -10.81 6.15
CA LEU A 392 -20.34 -9.98 5.02
C LEU A 392 -20.60 -8.57 5.52
N TRP A 393 -19.86 -7.60 4.99
CA TRP A 393 -20.12 -6.18 5.18
C TRP A 393 -20.84 -5.60 3.97
N GLN A 394 -21.87 -4.77 4.21
CA GLN A 394 -22.61 -4.09 3.16
C GLN A 394 -23.06 -2.69 3.59
N ALA A 395 -23.16 -1.79 2.61
CA ALA A 395 -23.72 -0.45 2.78
C ALA A 395 -24.55 -0.10 1.54
N THR A 396 -25.77 0.42 1.72
CA THR A 396 -26.65 0.81 0.61
C THR A 396 -26.86 2.32 0.60
N ASN A 397 -26.63 2.92 -0.57
CA ASN A 397 -27.00 4.30 -0.84
C ASN A 397 -28.10 4.32 -1.90
N PRO A 398 -29.37 4.67 -1.54
CA PRO A 398 -30.49 4.64 -2.47
C PRO A 398 -30.49 5.78 -3.49
N LYS A 399 -29.61 6.77 -3.34
CA LYS A 399 -29.62 8.00 -4.15
C LYS A 399 -28.44 8.10 -5.12
N ALA A 400 -27.26 7.60 -4.74
CA ALA A 400 -26.03 7.79 -5.50
C ALA A 400 -25.04 6.64 -5.27
N ARG A 401 -24.13 6.43 -6.21
CA ARG A 401 -22.99 5.51 -6.05
C ARG A 401 -21.87 6.17 -5.25
N ASP A 402 -22.22 6.67 -4.06
CA ASP A 402 -21.35 7.45 -3.18
C ASP A 402 -21.41 6.88 -1.75
N PHE A 403 -20.30 6.26 -1.33
CA PHE A 403 -20.17 5.59 -0.03
C PHE A 403 -19.24 6.33 0.93
N ARG A 404 -18.88 7.59 0.62
CA ARG A 404 -18.06 8.40 1.51
C ARG A 404 -18.72 8.56 2.86
N LEU A 405 -17.94 8.41 3.93
CA LEU A 405 -18.45 8.50 5.30
C LEU A 405 -19.15 9.83 5.57
N GLU A 406 -18.63 10.94 5.04
CA GLU A 406 -19.20 12.28 5.16
C GLU A 406 -20.58 12.42 4.49
N MET A 407 -20.88 11.57 3.50
CA MET A 407 -22.14 11.62 2.73
C MET A 407 -23.18 10.61 3.25
N LEU A 408 -22.74 9.41 3.58
CA LEU A 408 -23.63 8.30 3.94
C LEU A 408 -23.67 8.02 5.44
N GLY A 409 -22.74 8.57 6.21
CA GLY A 409 -22.54 8.23 7.61
C GLY A 409 -22.01 6.80 7.80
N PRO A 410 -22.03 6.25 9.02
CA PRO A 410 -21.54 4.90 9.33
C PRO A 410 -22.56 3.83 8.91
N ALA A 411 -22.80 3.72 7.60
CA ALA A 411 -23.85 2.87 7.02
C ALA A 411 -23.43 1.42 6.77
N TRP A 412 -22.14 1.09 6.92
CA TRP A 412 -21.68 -0.29 6.79
C TRP A 412 -22.20 -1.14 7.94
N GLN A 413 -22.92 -2.20 7.59
CA GLN A 413 -23.47 -3.19 8.51
C GLN A 413 -22.88 -4.56 8.18
N SER A 414 -22.65 -5.40 9.20
CA SER A 414 -22.13 -6.74 9.00
C SER A 414 -23.12 -7.82 9.45
N ALA A 415 -23.03 -8.95 8.76
CA ALA A 415 -23.68 -10.20 9.17
C ALA A 415 -22.65 -11.33 9.13
N PRO A 416 -22.71 -12.30 10.06
CA PRO A 416 -21.86 -13.47 10.02
C PRO A 416 -22.14 -14.31 8.78
N LEU A 417 -21.08 -14.85 8.16
CA LEU A 417 -21.19 -15.81 7.07
C LEU A 417 -20.85 -17.22 7.56
N THR A 418 -21.78 -18.14 7.34
CA THR A 418 -21.54 -19.57 7.58
C THR A 418 -20.95 -20.21 6.33
N ALA A 419 -19.98 -21.11 6.52
CA ALA A 419 -19.39 -21.87 5.43
C ALA A 419 -20.47 -22.71 4.71
N LYS A 420 -20.49 -22.68 3.39
CA LYS A 420 -21.35 -23.53 2.53
C LYS A 420 -20.76 -24.93 2.39
N SER A 421 -19.45 -25.05 2.40
CA SER A 421 -18.64 -26.26 2.49
C SER A 421 -17.35 -25.93 3.18
N GLU A 422 -16.51 -26.90 3.48
CA GLU A 422 -15.22 -26.67 4.12
C GLU A 422 -14.43 -25.54 3.42
N GLY A 423 -14.11 -24.48 4.18
CA GLY A 423 -13.36 -23.32 3.73
C GLY A 423 -14.05 -22.44 2.67
N THR A 424 -15.32 -22.70 2.30
CA THR A 424 -16.00 -21.95 1.24
C THR A 424 -17.14 -21.09 1.80
N TYR A 425 -17.10 -19.80 1.49
CA TYR A 425 -18.10 -18.82 1.93
C TYR A 425 -18.67 -18.05 0.74
N LEU A 426 -19.96 -17.75 0.76
CA LEU A 426 -20.61 -16.95 -0.27
C LEU A 426 -21.12 -15.66 0.36
N GLY A 427 -20.49 -14.54 0.01
CA GLY A 427 -20.96 -13.20 0.34
C GLY A 427 -21.88 -12.71 -0.77
N GLU A 428 -23.18 -12.83 -0.57
CA GLU A 428 -24.19 -12.45 -1.55
C GLU A 428 -25.06 -11.31 -1.01
N VAL A 429 -25.33 -10.31 -1.83
CA VAL A 429 -26.25 -9.20 -1.51
C VAL A 429 -27.32 -9.09 -2.58
N PRO A 430 -28.57 -8.79 -2.22
CA PRO A 430 -29.60 -8.54 -3.22
C PRO A 430 -29.29 -7.25 -3.99
N LYS A 431 -29.70 -7.22 -5.26
CA LYS A 431 -29.71 -5.96 -6.01
C LYS A 431 -30.72 -5.01 -5.34
N PRO A 432 -30.30 -3.79 -4.95
CA PRO A 432 -31.22 -2.84 -4.32
C PRO A 432 -32.32 -2.39 -5.30
N GLU A 433 -33.51 -2.08 -4.79
CA GLU A 433 -34.58 -1.55 -5.61
C GLU A 433 -34.19 -0.21 -6.26
N THR A 434 -33.47 0.62 -5.54
CA THR A 434 -32.96 1.91 -6.01
C THR A 434 -31.51 2.11 -5.52
N GLY A 435 -30.72 2.83 -6.29
CA GLY A 435 -29.35 3.16 -5.92
C GLY A 435 -28.37 2.00 -6.02
N TRP A 436 -27.44 1.91 -5.09
CA TRP A 436 -26.30 0.99 -5.10
C TRP A 436 -26.02 0.41 -3.72
N THR A 437 -25.62 -0.85 -3.69
CA THR A 437 -25.08 -1.51 -2.48
C THR A 437 -23.63 -1.87 -2.69
N ALA A 438 -22.73 -1.35 -1.84
CA ALA A 438 -21.35 -1.78 -1.75
C ALA A 438 -21.22 -2.93 -0.74
N PHE A 439 -20.37 -3.92 -1.00
CA PHE A 439 -20.18 -5.06 -0.11
C PHE A 439 -18.80 -5.70 -0.26
N PHE A 440 -18.34 -6.35 0.79
CA PHE A 440 -17.12 -7.16 0.82
C PHE A 440 -17.20 -8.23 1.93
N VAL A 441 -16.33 -9.22 1.87
CA VAL A 441 -16.21 -10.24 2.91
C VAL A 441 -14.96 -9.95 3.74
N GLU A 442 -15.10 -9.91 5.07
CA GLU A 442 -14.00 -9.81 6.03
C GLU A 442 -13.76 -11.18 6.65
N LEU A 443 -12.49 -11.58 6.74
CA LEU A 443 -12.03 -12.78 7.39
C LEU A 443 -11.09 -12.40 8.54
N THR A 444 -11.34 -12.96 9.71
CA THR A 444 -10.45 -12.85 10.87
C THR A 444 -9.77 -14.18 11.09
N PHE A 445 -8.44 -14.17 11.15
CA PHE A 445 -7.65 -15.38 11.41
C PHE A 445 -6.86 -15.22 12.72
N PRO A 446 -6.78 -16.28 13.55
CA PRO A 446 -5.91 -16.26 14.72
C PRO A 446 -4.45 -16.19 14.30
N SER A 447 -3.63 -15.54 15.11
CA SER A 447 -2.18 -15.55 14.98
C SER A 447 -1.53 -16.17 16.22
N ALA A 448 -0.36 -16.75 16.03
CA ALA A 448 0.41 -17.37 17.13
C ALA A 448 0.78 -16.36 18.25
N ASN A 449 0.77 -15.06 17.98
CA ASN A 449 1.16 -14.01 18.92
C ASN A 449 -0.03 -13.31 19.59
N GLN A 450 -1.21 -13.91 19.60
CA GLN A 450 -2.47 -13.34 20.11
C GLN A 450 -2.98 -12.09 19.33
N ASP A 451 -2.27 -11.61 18.35
CA ASP A 451 -2.80 -10.64 17.39
C ASP A 451 -3.69 -11.37 16.37
N GLU A 452 -4.71 -10.70 15.87
CA GLU A 452 -5.58 -11.26 14.84
C GLU A 452 -5.24 -10.64 13.48
N PHE A 453 -5.16 -11.48 12.44
CA PHE A 453 -5.17 -10.98 11.08
C PHE A 453 -6.60 -10.69 10.64
N LYS A 454 -6.86 -9.45 10.26
CA LYS A 454 -8.10 -9.09 9.59
C LYS A 454 -7.81 -8.72 8.15
N PHE A 455 -8.38 -9.47 7.24
CA PHE A 455 -8.27 -9.23 5.80
C PHE A 455 -9.65 -9.21 5.16
N THR A 456 -9.74 -8.58 3.99
CA THR A 456 -11.00 -8.52 3.26
C THR A 456 -10.80 -8.94 1.80
N THR A 457 -11.90 -9.24 1.14
CA THR A 457 -11.94 -9.24 -0.33
C THR A 457 -11.85 -7.81 -0.86
N GLU A 458 -11.86 -7.65 -2.17
CA GLU A 458 -12.19 -6.37 -2.80
C GLU A 458 -13.60 -5.91 -2.40
N VAL A 459 -13.85 -4.61 -2.50
CA VAL A 459 -15.22 -4.07 -2.42
C VAL A 459 -15.90 -4.21 -3.79
N ARG A 460 -17.11 -4.77 -3.80
CA ARG A 460 -17.99 -4.80 -4.97
C ARG A 460 -19.14 -3.83 -4.79
N VAL A 461 -19.69 -3.36 -5.88
CA VAL A 461 -20.87 -2.48 -5.89
C VAL A 461 -21.91 -3.03 -6.85
N VAL A 462 -23.15 -3.14 -6.40
CA VAL A 462 -24.31 -3.67 -7.15
C VAL A 462 -25.37 -2.58 -7.25
N PRO A 463 -25.90 -2.33 -8.47
CA PRO A 463 -25.48 -2.83 -9.76
C PRO A 463 -24.07 -2.32 -10.14
N ASP A 464 -23.32 -3.13 -10.91
CA ASP A 464 -21.97 -2.75 -11.36
C ASP A 464 -22.05 -1.80 -12.57
N VAL A 465 -22.67 -0.66 -12.36
CA VAL A 465 -22.90 0.38 -13.37
C VAL A 465 -22.35 1.70 -12.85
N LEU A 466 -21.56 2.36 -13.65
CA LEU A 466 -21.13 3.74 -13.43
C LEU A 466 -22.14 4.70 -14.04
N PRO A 467 -22.80 5.56 -13.24
CA PRO A 467 -23.85 6.46 -13.74
C PRO A 467 -23.31 7.58 -14.65
N HIS A 468 -21.99 7.84 -14.59
CA HIS A 468 -21.37 8.93 -15.35
C HIS A 468 -20.18 8.45 -16.17
N LYS A 469 -19.77 9.27 -17.14
CA LYS A 469 -18.58 9.01 -17.98
C LYS A 469 -17.62 10.18 -17.89
N PHE A 470 -16.38 9.89 -17.54
CA PHE A 470 -15.31 10.89 -17.61
C PHE A 470 -14.85 11.11 -19.08
N VAL A 471 -14.78 12.37 -19.48
CA VAL A 471 -14.22 12.77 -20.77
C VAL A 471 -13.21 13.90 -20.50
N PRO A 472 -11.90 13.66 -20.70
CA PRO A 472 -10.88 14.68 -20.53
C PRO A 472 -11.12 15.86 -21.48
N LYS A 473 -10.88 17.08 -21.03
CA LYS A 473 -11.04 18.30 -21.84
C LYS A 473 -9.79 18.64 -22.68
N GLY A 474 -8.71 17.90 -22.45
CA GLY A 474 -7.40 18.19 -23.01
C GLY A 474 -6.60 19.20 -22.15
N PRO A 475 -5.29 19.35 -22.45
CA PRO A 475 -4.40 20.24 -21.70
C PRO A 475 -4.95 21.67 -21.64
N PRO A 476 -4.93 22.31 -20.44
CA PRO A 476 -5.33 23.71 -20.31
C PRO A 476 -4.37 24.59 -21.11
N LYS A 477 -4.94 25.64 -21.74
CA LYS A 477 -4.18 26.62 -22.53
C LYS A 477 -3.27 27.47 -21.65
#